data_0e525e5a56207cf8ce268790fb1d53d6
#
_entry.id   0e525e5a56207cf8ce268790fb1d53d6
#
_cell.length_a   1.000
_cell.length_b   1.000
_cell.length_c   1.000
_cell.angle_alpha   90.00
_cell.angle_beta   90.00
_cell.angle_gamma   90.00
#
_symmetry.space_group_name_H-M   'P 1'
#
loop_
_entity.id
_entity.type
_entity.pdbx_description
1 polymer ?
#
loop_
_entity_poly.entity_id
_entity_poly.type
_entity_poly.pdbx_seq_one_letter_code
_entity_poly.pdbx_strand_id
1 'polypeptide(L)'
;MSAALSAVLLATSVPSAAFAAVPAKTADVQTKAADENELKLWYDEKAPDSYDGWEKWSLPLGNSGIGASVFGGITQERIQLNEKSLWSGGPSASRTNYNGGNIETTNVNGVQTKMSKVVKQIQEAFASGNTSTAESLCAKLVGVSDDAGTNGYGYYLSYGNMYLDFKGITESSVSNYKRALDLHTAVASVEYDYNGTHYVRENFVSYPDNVLVTKLTATGGSGKLNFDVKVNPDNEKGGGSNNPGANSYQRDWNTKVNGGEITVAGTLKDNQMKFNSQTKVIADGTTTDGTDKVTVANATSVTIITSIATDYKDEYPKYRTGESAEALDTRVGGYVDKAAAKDYDTLKANHVKDYQNIFERVDLDLGQIPSDKTTDALLQHYKAGTATEAERRLSGSHAVPVWSLSDDRIFP
;
A
#
# COMPACT_ATOMS: atom_id res chain seq x y z
N MET A 1 -33.60 -3.78 24.32
CA MET A 1 -33.19 -3.30 25.64
C MET A 1 -31.72 -2.98 25.55
N SER A 2 -31.42 -1.70 25.58
CA SER A 2 -30.07 -1.13 25.41
C SER A 2 -29.32 -1.26 26.74
N ALA A 3 -28.15 -1.87 26.77
CA ALA A 3 -27.28 -1.88 27.95
C ALA A 3 -26.04 -1.02 27.63
N ALA A 4 -26.03 0.17 28.21
CA ALA A 4 -24.91 1.09 28.18
C ALA A 4 -23.77 0.56 29.06
N LEU A 5 -22.56 0.49 28.51
CA LEU A 5 -21.34 0.24 29.27
C LEU A 5 -20.87 1.57 29.86
N SER A 6 -21.02 1.75 31.17
CA SER A 6 -20.48 2.89 31.90
C SER A 6 -19.01 2.65 32.23
N ALA A 7 -18.13 3.46 31.66
CA ALA A 7 -16.73 3.55 32.10
C ALA A 7 -16.65 4.32 33.40
N VAL A 8 -16.17 3.69 34.47
CA VAL A 8 -15.85 4.35 35.75
C VAL A 8 -14.44 4.92 35.63
N LEU A 9 -14.32 6.24 35.46
CA LEU A 9 -13.08 6.98 35.67
C LEU A 9 -12.86 7.17 37.18
N LEU A 10 -11.81 6.58 37.72
CA LEU A 10 -11.29 6.97 39.02
C LEU A 10 -10.50 8.27 38.86
N ALA A 11 -11.10 9.36 39.29
CA ALA A 11 -10.41 10.64 39.44
C ALA A 11 -9.52 10.62 40.68
N THR A 12 -8.20 10.50 40.51
CA THR A 12 -7.23 10.87 41.55
C THR A 12 -6.94 12.35 41.40
N SER A 13 -7.32 13.12 42.43
CA SER A 13 -7.04 14.54 42.51
C SER A 13 -5.53 14.78 42.63
N VAL A 14 -4.92 15.31 41.59
CA VAL A 14 -3.58 15.90 41.63
C VAL A 14 -3.77 17.41 41.92
N PRO A 15 -3.03 18.01 42.83
CA PRO A 15 -3.19 19.44 43.15
C PRO A 15 -2.80 20.28 41.93
N SER A 16 -3.69 21.18 41.52
CA SER A 16 -3.49 22.13 40.46
C SER A 16 -2.34 23.08 40.80
N ALA A 17 -1.16 22.85 40.21
CA ALA A 17 -0.18 23.91 40.09
C ALA A 17 -0.69 24.91 39.03
N ALA A 18 -0.91 26.15 39.48
CA ALA A 18 -1.28 27.22 38.56
C ALA A 18 -0.17 27.47 37.54
N PHE A 19 -0.35 27.01 36.34
CA PHE A 19 0.46 27.46 35.23
C PHE A 19 0.09 28.90 34.91
N ALA A 20 1.05 29.81 35.10
CA ALA A 20 0.92 31.18 34.66
C ALA A 20 0.70 31.14 33.11
N ALA A 21 -0.38 31.78 32.66
CA ALA A 21 -0.64 31.90 31.24
C ALA A 21 0.51 32.68 30.59
N VAL A 22 1.30 31.99 29.77
CA VAL A 22 2.23 32.64 28.84
C VAL A 22 1.38 33.38 27.84
N PRO A 23 1.58 34.70 27.65
CA PRO A 23 0.82 35.43 26.64
C PRO A 23 1.08 34.81 25.28
N ALA A 24 0.00 34.42 24.61
CA ALA A 24 0.07 33.97 23.23
C ALA A 24 0.65 35.11 22.38
N LYS A 25 1.90 34.96 21.96
CA LYS A 25 2.41 35.72 20.84
C LYS A 25 1.59 35.28 19.62
N THR A 26 0.74 36.14 19.12
CA THR A 26 0.24 36.05 17.75
C THR A 26 1.46 36.19 16.85
N ALA A 27 2.14 35.08 16.57
CA ALA A 27 3.06 35.04 15.44
C ALA A 27 2.18 35.13 14.21
N ASP A 28 2.41 36.17 13.39
CA ASP A 28 1.96 36.13 12.01
C ASP A 28 2.46 34.83 11.39
N VAL A 29 1.55 33.87 11.24
CA VAL A 29 1.78 32.67 10.43
C VAL A 29 1.82 33.18 8.99
N GLN A 30 2.97 33.69 8.58
CA GLN A 30 3.30 33.70 7.16
C GLN A 30 3.32 32.24 6.76
N THR A 31 2.30 31.78 6.08
CA THR A 31 2.32 30.53 5.34
C THR A 31 3.44 30.62 4.33
N LYS A 32 4.63 30.16 4.74
CA LYS A 32 5.73 29.94 3.84
C LYS A 32 5.21 28.90 2.85
N ALA A 33 5.07 29.29 1.58
CA ALA A 33 4.80 28.31 0.53
C ALA A 33 5.86 27.22 0.69
N ALA A 34 5.45 26.00 0.99
CA ALA A 34 6.37 24.89 1.14
C ALA A 34 7.20 24.82 -0.14
N ASP A 35 8.53 24.82 -0.01
CA ASP A 35 9.40 24.63 -1.15
C ASP A 35 9.04 23.24 -1.70
N GLU A 36 8.67 23.15 -2.97
CA GLU A 36 8.18 21.91 -3.61
C GLU A 36 9.16 20.73 -3.47
N ASN A 37 10.42 20.98 -3.11
CA ASN A 37 11.44 19.97 -2.86
C ASN A 37 11.53 19.51 -1.40
N GLU A 38 10.87 20.17 -0.48
CA GLU A 38 11.01 19.89 0.97
C GLU A 38 10.38 18.55 1.37
N LEU A 39 9.28 18.16 0.71
CA LEU A 39 8.53 16.94 1.02
C LEU A 39 8.62 15.92 -0.13
N LYS A 40 9.83 15.63 -0.60
CA LYS A 40 10.10 14.62 -1.65
C LYS A 40 11.10 13.58 -1.20
N LEU A 41 10.73 12.31 -1.30
CA LEU A 41 11.71 11.23 -1.34
C LEU A 41 12.18 11.11 -2.80
N TRP A 42 13.48 11.08 -3.04
CA TRP A 42 13.98 10.95 -4.39
C TRP A 42 15.30 10.16 -4.47
N TYR A 43 15.52 9.53 -5.62
CA TYR A 43 16.63 8.64 -5.90
C TYR A 43 17.08 8.84 -7.35
N ASP A 44 18.38 8.67 -7.61
CA ASP A 44 19.00 8.71 -8.93
C ASP A 44 19.24 7.33 -9.55
N GLU A 45 18.74 6.29 -8.90
CA GLU A 45 18.76 4.90 -9.38
C GLU A 45 17.44 4.18 -9.11
N LYS A 46 17.15 3.14 -9.90
CA LYS A 46 15.97 2.29 -9.70
C LYS A 46 16.09 1.46 -8.41
N ALA A 47 14.96 1.06 -7.84
CA ALA A 47 14.95 0.09 -6.75
C ALA A 47 15.44 -1.28 -7.27
N PRO A 48 16.26 -2.01 -6.49
CA PRO A 48 16.63 -3.39 -6.82
C PRO A 48 15.39 -4.29 -6.93
N ASP A 49 15.36 -5.19 -7.92
CA ASP A 49 14.28 -6.19 -8.06
C ASP A 49 14.47 -7.33 -7.06
N SER A 50 14.28 -7.03 -5.77
CA SER A 50 14.49 -7.94 -4.65
C SER A 50 13.53 -7.63 -3.50
N TYR A 51 13.55 -8.45 -2.45
CA TYR A 51 12.83 -8.18 -1.20
C TYR A 51 13.29 -6.85 -0.57
N ASP A 52 14.61 -6.67 -0.44
CA ASP A 52 15.20 -5.42 0.06
C ASP A 52 14.80 -4.20 -0.79
N GLY A 53 14.75 -4.38 -2.11
CA GLY A 53 14.30 -3.33 -3.03
C GLY A 53 12.84 -2.96 -2.80
N TRP A 54 11.99 -3.93 -2.54
CA TRP A 54 10.60 -3.68 -2.17
C TRP A 54 10.50 -2.96 -0.82
N GLU A 55 11.16 -3.46 0.20
CA GLU A 55 11.01 -2.99 1.58
C GLU A 55 11.64 -1.61 1.81
N LYS A 56 12.81 -1.35 1.19
CA LYS A 56 13.65 -0.19 1.55
C LYS A 56 13.74 0.88 0.46
N TRP A 57 13.41 0.53 -0.79
CA TRP A 57 13.70 1.37 -1.94
C TRP A 57 12.49 1.69 -2.81
N SER A 58 11.46 0.84 -2.84
CA SER A 58 10.27 1.11 -3.67
C SER A 58 9.51 2.33 -3.15
N LEU A 59 8.76 2.98 -4.05
CA LEU A 59 7.92 4.12 -3.71
C LEU A 59 6.50 3.62 -3.40
N PRO A 60 6.04 3.69 -2.13
CA PRO A 60 4.74 3.19 -1.73
C PRO A 60 3.62 4.16 -2.06
N LEU A 61 2.51 3.65 -2.57
CA LEU A 61 1.27 4.36 -2.86
C LEU A 61 0.08 3.55 -2.35
N GLY A 62 -1.03 4.20 -1.99
CA GLY A 62 -2.22 3.49 -1.55
C GLY A 62 -3.44 4.38 -1.32
N ASN A 63 -4.63 3.74 -1.31
CA ASN A 63 -5.91 4.39 -1.04
C ASN A 63 -6.76 3.66 0.01
N SER A 64 -6.13 2.92 0.91
CA SER A 64 -6.75 2.00 1.88
C SER A 64 -7.36 0.71 1.32
N GLY A 65 -7.61 0.60 0.04
CA GLY A 65 -8.08 -0.62 -0.64
C GLY A 65 -6.99 -1.25 -1.47
N ILE A 66 -6.43 -0.45 -2.36
CA ILE A 66 -5.36 -0.83 -3.30
C ILE A 66 -4.05 -0.22 -2.81
N GLY A 67 -3.00 -1.03 -2.78
CA GLY A 67 -1.63 -0.59 -2.56
C GLY A 67 -0.78 -0.85 -3.80
N ALA A 68 0.23 -0.01 -4.02
CA ALA A 68 1.21 -0.17 -5.09
C ALA A 68 2.61 0.20 -4.59
N SER A 69 3.61 -0.56 -5.01
CA SER A 69 5.02 -0.25 -4.78
C SER A 69 5.72 -0.11 -6.12
N VAL A 70 6.20 1.10 -6.43
CA VAL A 70 6.82 1.45 -7.71
C VAL A 70 8.33 1.29 -7.61
N PHE A 71 8.94 0.49 -8.49
CA PHE A 71 10.38 0.20 -8.45
C PHE A 71 11.21 1.19 -9.29
N GLY A 72 10.62 1.79 -10.30
CA GLY A 72 11.31 2.75 -11.17
C GLY A 72 12.19 2.09 -12.24
N GLY A 73 11.85 0.91 -12.70
CA GLY A 73 12.61 0.19 -13.73
C GLY A 73 12.60 0.92 -15.07
N ILE A 74 13.68 0.78 -15.83
CA ILE A 74 13.89 1.46 -17.14
C ILE A 74 13.48 0.57 -18.30
N THR A 75 14.07 -0.63 -18.39
CA THR A 75 13.74 -1.60 -19.43
C THR A 75 12.52 -2.45 -19.08
N GLN A 76 12.30 -2.66 -17.78
CA GLN A 76 11.10 -3.26 -17.23
C GLN A 76 10.72 -2.49 -15.96
N GLU A 77 9.53 -1.89 -15.94
CA GLU A 77 8.94 -1.43 -14.68
C GLU A 77 8.23 -2.59 -14.01
N ARG A 78 8.41 -2.68 -12.70
CA ARG A 78 7.62 -3.53 -11.81
C ARG A 78 6.83 -2.64 -10.85
N ILE A 79 5.53 -2.81 -10.85
CA ILE A 79 4.65 -2.23 -9.83
C ILE A 79 4.06 -3.41 -9.05
N GLN A 80 4.49 -3.61 -7.81
CA GLN A 80 3.88 -4.62 -6.96
C GLN A 80 2.54 -4.11 -6.46
N LEU A 81 1.53 -4.97 -6.57
CA LEU A 81 0.14 -4.64 -6.28
C LEU A 81 -0.31 -5.36 -5.01
N ASN A 82 -1.09 -4.67 -4.21
CA ASN A 82 -1.74 -5.20 -3.03
C ASN A 82 -3.23 -4.85 -3.03
N GLU A 83 -4.03 -5.72 -2.45
CA GLU A 83 -5.43 -5.48 -2.11
C GLU A 83 -5.63 -5.87 -0.64
N LYS A 84 -6.12 -4.96 0.19
CA LYS A 84 -6.09 -5.08 1.66
C LYS A 84 -6.82 -6.28 2.22
N SER A 85 -7.82 -6.78 1.52
CA SER A 85 -8.65 -7.90 1.97
C SER A 85 -8.21 -9.26 1.41
N LEU A 86 -7.12 -9.29 0.63
CA LEU A 86 -6.62 -10.55 0.07
C LEU A 86 -5.82 -11.33 1.13
N TRP A 87 -6.54 -12.08 1.95
CA TRP A 87 -6.02 -12.92 3.03
C TRP A 87 -6.35 -14.39 2.84
N SER A 88 -5.40 -15.26 3.15
CA SER A 88 -5.69 -16.67 3.40
C SER A 88 -6.37 -16.84 4.77
N GLY A 89 -6.71 -18.07 5.15
CA GLY A 89 -7.36 -18.31 6.42
C GLY A 89 -8.86 -17.97 6.43
N GLY A 90 -9.41 -17.77 7.60
CA GLY A 90 -10.85 -17.53 7.77
C GLY A 90 -11.72 -18.77 7.49
N PRO A 91 -13.03 -18.60 7.25
CA PRO A 91 -13.93 -19.71 6.95
C PRO A 91 -13.53 -20.43 5.67
N SER A 92 -13.48 -21.76 5.69
CA SER A 92 -13.21 -22.59 4.51
C SER A 92 -13.78 -24.00 4.69
N ALA A 93 -13.69 -24.82 3.64
CA ALA A 93 -14.13 -26.22 3.71
C ALA A 93 -13.33 -27.03 4.74
N SER A 94 -12.06 -26.70 4.96
CA SER A 94 -11.21 -27.31 5.99
C SER A 94 -11.38 -26.70 7.39
N ARG A 95 -12.04 -25.55 7.50
CA ARG A 95 -12.29 -24.81 8.74
C ARG A 95 -13.78 -24.53 8.93
N THR A 96 -14.59 -25.60 8.89
CA THR A 96 -16.06 -25.53 8.96
C THR A 96 -16.58 -24.92 10.26
N ASN A 97 -15.81 -24.99 11.34
CA ASN A 97 -16.15 -24.46 12.66
C ASN A 97 -15.36 -23.17 12.96
N TYR A 98 -14.93 -22.42 11.94
CA TYR A 98 -14.23 -21.18 12.14
C TYR A 98 -15.05 -20.20 12.99
N ASN A 99 -14.44 -19.70 14.05
CA ASN A 99 -15.09 -18.86 15.06
C ASN A 99 -14.56 -17.42 15.12
N GLY A 100 -13.88 -16.97 14.05
CA GLY A 100 -13.26 -15.64 13.99
C GLY A 100 -12.00 -15.50 14.84
N GLY A 101 -11.35 -16.62 15.18
CA GLY A 101 -10.21 -16.63 16.12
C GLY A 101 -10.62 -16.48 17.58
N ASN A 102 -11.93 -16.47 17.88
CA ASN A 102 -12.43 -16.46 19.25
C ASN A 102 -12.12 -17.80 19.93
N ILE A 103 -11.19 -17.77 20.86
CA ILE A 103 -10.80 -18.91 21.66
C ILE A 103 -11.54 -18.85 22.99
N GLU A 104 -12.44 -19.80 23.25
CA GLU A 104 -13.16 -19.84 24.53
C GLU A 104 -12.27 -20.34 25.68
N THR A 105 -11.39 -21.29 25.39
CA THR A 105 -10.49 -21.90 26.35
C THR A 105 -9.10 -22.09 25.74
N THR A 106 -8.07 -22.01 26.57
CA THR A 106 -6.68 -22.31 26.17
C THR A 106 -6.00 -23.16 27.24
N ASN A 107 -4.93 -23.83 26.87
CA ASN A 107 -4.12 -24.60 27.80
C ASN A 107 -3.15 -23.65 28.57
N VAL A 108 -3.34 -23.61 29.89
CA VAL A 108 -2.42 -22.91 30.81
C VAL A 108 -1.84 -23.97 31.74
N ASN A 109 -0.55 -24.28 31.60
CA ASN A 109 0.16 -25.26 32.42
C ASN A 109 -0.52 -26.65 32.49
N GLY A 110 -1.00 -27.14 31.37
CA GLY A 110 -1.66 -28.44 31.27
C GLY A 110 -3.17 -28.43 31.59
N VAL A 111 -3.72 -27.27 31.97
CA VAL A 111 -5.14 -27.12 32.35
C VAL A 111 -5.89 -26.31 31.30
N GLN A 112 -7.00 -26.85 30.77
CA GLN A 112 -7.94 -26.10 29.92
C GLN A 112 -8.61 -24.99 30.72
N THR A 113 -8.25 -23.74 30.42
CA THR A 113 -8.65 -22.57 31.17
C THR A 113 -9.50 -21.64 30.31
N LYS A 114 -10.64 -21.18 30.85
CA LYS A 114 -11.48 -20.20 30.15
C LYS A 114 -10.71 -18.87 29.95
N MET A 115 -10.88 -18.24 28.78
CA MET A 115 -10.21 -16.99 28.46
C MET A 115 -10.46 -15.87 29.48
N SER A 116 -11.67 -15.77 30.02
CA SER A 116 -11.97 -14.82 31.09
C SER A 116 -11.12 -15.02 32.36
N LYS A 117 -10.71 -16.26 32.66
CA LYS A 117 -9.77 -16.54 33.75
C LYS A 117 -8.33 -16.22 33.36
N VAL A 118 -7.95 -16.46 32.10
CA VAL A 118 -6.61 -16.08 31.58
C VAL A 118 -6.42 -14.57 31.67
N VAL A 119 -7.42 -13.78 31.29
CA VAL A 119 -7.38 -12.32 31.42
C VAL A 119 -7.17 -11.90 32.88
N LYS A 120 -7.85 -12.53 33.84
CA LYS A 120 -7.62 -12.26 35.27
C LYS A 120 -6.21 -12.61 35.72
N GLN A 121 -5.69 -13.77 35.28
CA GLN A 121 -4.30 -14.16 35.58
C GLN A 121 -3.28 -13.16 35.02
N ILE A 122 -3.54 -12.62 33.82
CA ILE A 122 -2.70 -11.55 33.24
C ILE A 122 -2.72 -10.31 34.12
N GLN A 123 -3.92 -9.85 34.52
CA GLN A 123 -4.07 -8.69 35.41
C GLN A 123 -3.36 -8.89 36.76
N GLU A 124 -3.52 -10.05 37.35
CA GLU A 124 -2.86 -10.41 38.62
C GLU A 124 -1.33 -10.47 38.48
N ALA A 125 -0.83 -11.02 37.34
CA ALA A 125 0.60 -11.07 37.06
C ALA A 125 1.19 -9.66 36.89
N PHE A 126 0.53 -8.76 36.19
CA PHE A 126 0.95 -7.36 36.08
C PHE A 126 0.89 -6.65 37.44
N ALA A 127 -0.19 -6.84 38.20
CA ALA A 127 -0.34 -6.21 39.53
C ALA A 127 0.75 -6.66 40.51
N SER A 128 1.24 -7.89 40.40
CA SER A 128 2.34 -8.44 41.19
C SER A 128 3.75 -8.14 40.65
N GLY A 129 3.86 -7.39 39.56
CA GLY A 129 5.13 -7.09 38.90
C GLY A 129 5.74 -8.26 38.12
N ASN A 130 5.02 -9.36 37.95
CA ASN A 130 5.49 -10.52 37.18
C ASN A 130 5.16 -10.36 35.67
N THR A 131 5.89 -9.46 34.99
CA THR A 131 5.68 -9.11 33.60
C THR A 131 5.91 -10.29 32.66
N SER A 132 6.91 -11.14 32.95
CA SER A 132 7.21 -12.33 32.12
C SER A 132 6.04 -13.32 32.10
N THR A 133 5.40 -13.57 33.24
CA THR A 133 4.19 -14.41 33.30
C THR A 133 3.04 -13.75 32.55
N ALA A 134 2.85 -12.43 32.73
CA ALA A 134 1.81 -11.68 32.04
C ALA A 134 1.96 -11.79 30.51
N GLU A 135 3.16 -11.55 29.98
CA GLU A 135 3.47 -11.66 28.53
C GLU A 135 3.21 -13.08 28.01
N SER A 136 3.67 -14.11 28.74
CA SER A 136 3.42 -15.51 28.36
C SER A 136 1.94 -15.86 28.33
N LEU A 137 1.14 -15.29 29.22
CA LEU A 137 -0.32 -15.47 29.22
C LEU A 137 -0.99 -14.64 28.13
N CYS A 138 -0.51 -13.43 27.82
CA CYS A 138 -1.01 -12.62 26.70
C CYS A 138 -0.89 -13.37 25.37
N ALA A 139 0.21 -14.08 25.15
CA ALA A 139 0.41 -14.91 23.96
C ALA A 139 -0.65 -16.03 23.83
N LYS A 140 -1.39 -16.37 24.89
CA LYS A 140 -2.50 -17.34 24.85
C LYS A 140 -3.83 -16.75 24.41
N LEU A 141 -3.94 -15.41 24.34
CA LEU A 141 -5.17 -14.73 23.95
C LEU A 141 -5.35 -14.65 22.43
N VAL A 142 -4.27 -14.82 21.68
CA VAL A 142 -4.30 -14.71 20.22
C VAL A 142 -4.60 -16.05 19.57
N GLY A 143 -5.33 -16.00 18.47
CA GLY A 143 -5.51 -17.15 17.58
C GLY A 143 -4.19 -17.49 16.88
N VAL A 144 -4.18 -18.60 16.17
CA VAL A 144 -3.04 -19.03 15.37
C VAL A 144 -3.14 -18.47 13.96
N SER A 145 -2.00 -18.07 13.41
CA SER A 145 -1.91 -17.53 12.05
C SER A 145 -1.86 -18.63 10.97
N ASP A 146 -1.79 -19.90 11.37
CA ASP A 146 -1.75 -21.01 10.42
C ASP A 146 -3.08 -21.19 9.66
N ASP A 147 -3.03 -21.89 8.55
CA ASP A 147 -4.19 -22.22 7.74
C ASP A 147 -4.93 -23.45 8.25
N ALA A 148 -4.39 -24.10 9.28
CA ALA A 148 -4.95 -25.30 9.87
C ALA A 148 -5.81 -24.98 11.08
N GLY A 149 -6.85 -25.77 11.28
CA GLY A 149 -7.69 -25.71 12.46
C GLY A 149 -8.78 -24.65 12.44
N THR A 150 -9.50 -24.52 13.55
CA THR A 150 -10.69 -23.66 13.68
C THR A 150 -10.37 -22.18 13.86
N ASN A 151 -9.12 -21.85 14.20
CA ASN A 151 -8.68 -20.52 14.60
C ASN A 151 -7.81 -19.83 13.54
N GLY A 152 -7.54 -20.48 12.41
CA GLY A 152 -6.65 -19.97 11.38
C GLY A 152 -7.20 -18.67 10.75
N TYR A 153 -6.58 -17.54 11.06
CA TYR A 153 -6.91 -16.27 10.42
C TYR A 153 -6.07 -16.02 9.16
N GLY A 154 -5.06 -16.87 8.92
CA GLY A 154 -4.25 -16.86 7.71
C GLY A 154 -3.20 -15.76 7.64
N TYR A 155 -2.87 -15.39 6.41
CA TYR A 155 -1.81 -14.46 6.09
C TYR A 155 -2.29 -13.41 5.10
N TYR A 156 -1.79 -12.20 5.23
CA TYR A 156 -1.93 -11.16 4.22
C TYR A 156 -1.11 -11.54 2.98
N LEU A 157 -1.74 -11.44 1.80
CA LEU A 157 -1.14 -11.87 0.55
C LEU A 157 -0.89 -10.68 -0.38
N SER A 158 0.28 -10.63 -1.02
CA SER A 158 0.48 -9.75 -2.17
C SER A 158 -0.50 -10.14 -3.28
N TYR A 159 -1.05 -9.15 -3.99
CA TYR A 159 -1.86 -9.43 -5.18
C TYR A 159 -1.00 -10.00 -6.32
N GLY A 160 0.20 -9.51 -6.46
CA GLY A 160 1.12 -9.84 -7.55
C GLY A 160 1.76 -8.58 -8.12
N ASN A 161 2.01 -8.59 -9.43
CA ASN A 161 2.74 -7.49 -10.05
C ASN A 161 2.11 -7.07 -11.39
N MET A 162 2.17 -5.77 -11.66
CA MET A 162 2.04 -5.22 -13.01
C MET A 162 3.43 -4.97 -13.56
N TYR A 163 3.69 -5.44 -14.77
CA TYR A 163 4.94 -5.24 -15.50
C TYR A 163 4.70 -4.37 -16.73
N LEU A 164 5.62 -3.45 -16.98
CA LEU A 164 5.71 -2.69 -18.22
C LEU A 164 7.06 -3.02 -18.87
N ASP A 165 7.04 -3.83 -19.94
CA ASP A 165 8.24 -4.32 -20.62
C ASP A 165 8.57 -3.40 -21.80
N PHE A 166 9.48 -2.43 -21.59
CA PHE A 166 9.86 -1.43 -22.60
C PHE A 166 10.77 -2.01 -23.67
N LYS A 167 10.49 -1.62 -24.92
CA LYS A 167 11.22 -2.08 -26.09
C LYS A 167 12.09 -0.96 -26.67
N GLY A 168 13.29 -1.32 -27.09
CA GLY A 168 14.19 -0.39 -27.78
C GLY A 168 14.92 0.59 -26.86
N ILE A 169 14.88 0.40 -25.54
CA ILE A 169 15.64 1.18 -24.57
C ILE A 169 16.82 0.36 -24.08
N THR A 170 18.01 0.94 -24.11
CA THR A 170 19.24 0.38 -23.53
C THR A 170 19.56 1.15 -22.25
N GLU A 171 19.50 0.48 -21.13
CA GLU A 171 19.60 1.08 -19.80
C GLU A 171 20.89 1.86 -19.60
N SER A 172 22.03 1.33 -20.09
CA SER A 172 23.35 2.01 -19.98
C SER A 172 23.46 3.30 -20.82
N SER A 173 22.51 3.60 -21.68
CA SER A 173 22.46 4.80 -22.53
C SER A 173 21.44 5.83 -22.04
N VAL A 174 20.82 5.58 -20.89
CA VAL A 174 19.89 6.50 -20.23
C VAL A 174 20.68 7.53 -19.44
N SER A 175 20.21 8.77 -19.46
CA SER A 175 20.76 9.88 -18.66
C SER A 175 19.65 10.60 -17.89
N ASN A 176 20.06 11.42 -16.93
CA ASN A 176 19.15 12.23 -16.10
C ASN A 176 18.04 11.40 -15.42
N TYR A 177 18.37 10.16 -15.05
CA TYR A 177 17.41 9.31 -14.34
C TYR A 177 17.10 9.87 -12.97
N LYS A 178 15.80 9.93 -12.66
CA LYS A 178 15.31 10.31 -11.35
C LYS A 178 13.99 9.60 -11.08
N ARG A 179 13.80 9.10 -9.87
CA ARG A 179 12.49 8.71 -9.37
C ARG A 179 12.20 9.41 -8.05
N ALA A 180 10.97 9.80 -7.83
CA ALA A 180 10.57 10.53 -6.66
C ALA A 180 9.17 10.16 -6.18
N LEU A 181 8.93 10.30 -4.88
CA LEU A 181 7.60 10.33 -4.29
C LEU A 181 7.40 11.73 -3.69
N ASP A 182 6.48 12.46 -4.26
CA ASP A 182 6.04 13.73 -3.72
C ASP A 182 5.03 13.47 -2.59
N LEU A 183 5.45 13.76 -1.36
CA LEU A 183 4.63 13.51 -0.17
C LEU A 183 3.48 14.51 -0.03
N HIS A 184 3.55 15.67 -0.71
CA HIS A 184 2.47 16.65 -0.69
C HIS A 184 1.30 16.28 -1.62
N THR A 185 1.59 15.53 -2.68
CA THR A 185 0.61 15.12 -3.68
C THR A 185 0.34 13.61 -3.71
N ALA A 186 1.14 12.80 -3.01
CA ALA A 186 1.15 11.35 -3.07
C ALA A 186 1.27 10.80 -4.52
N VAL A 187 2.10 11.45 -5.33
CA VAL A 187 2.41 11.04 -6.70
C VAL A 187 3.84 10.55 -6.77
N ALA A 188 4.02 9.32 -7.25
CA ALA A 188 5.34 8.78 -7.56
C ALA A 188 5.66 9.04 -9.04
N SER A 189 6.86 9.54 -9.30
CA SER A 189 7.36 9.80 -10.66
C SER A 189 8.64 9.03 -10.95
N VAL A 190 8.85 8.72 -12.22
CA VAL A 190 10.10 8.19 -12.78
C VAL A 190 10.37 8.94 -14.07
N GLU A 191 11.51 9.57 -14.17
CA GLU A 191 11.88 10.36 -15.35
C GLU A 191 13.32 10.05 -15.80
N TYR A 192 13.55 10.11 -17.09
CA TYR A 192 14.86 9.93 -17.70
C TYR A 192 14.90 10.40 -19.15
N ASP A 193 16.11 10.64 -19.66
CA ASP A 193 16.35 10.95 -21.04
C ASP A 193 16.99 9.78 -21.77
N TYR A 194 16.50 9.50 -23.00
CA TYR A 194 17.05 8.49 -23.87
C TYR A 194 16.93 8.94 -25.32
N ASN A 195 18.07 8.97 -26.06
CA ASN A 195 18.14 9.36 -27.47
C ASN A 195 17.44 10.71 -27.77
N GLY A 196 17.63 11.72 -26.91
CA GLY A 196 17.05 13.04 -27.06
C GLY A 196 15.55 13.14 -26.78
N THR A 197 14.95 12.09 -26.27
CA THR A 197 13.56 12.06 -25.81
C THR A 197 13.52 11.98 -24.31
N HIS A 198 12.69 12.83 -23.69
CA HIS A 198 12.42 12.82 -22.27
C HIS A 198 11.19 11.94 -21.98
N TYR A 199 11.35 10.94 -21.13
CA TYR A 199 10.34 10.02 -20.70
C TYR A 199 9.94 10.29 -19.25
N VAL A 200 8.64 10.41 -19.01
CA VAL A 200 8.08 10.57 -17.67
C VAL A 200 7.01 9.53 -17.43
N ARG A 201 7.02 8.95 -16.24
CA ARG A 201 6.00 8.05 -15.75
C ARG A 201 5.54 8.52 -14.37
N GLU A 202 4.25 8.82 -14.22
CA GLU A 202 3.62 9.22 -12.96
C GLU A 202 2.65 8.13 -12.51
N ASN A 203 2.64 7.86 -11.19
CA ASN A 203 1.77 6.86 -10.60
C ASN A 203 1.09 7.44 -9.35
N PHE A 204 -0.20 7.18 -9.18
CA PHE A 204 -0.91 7.48 -7.95
C PHE A 204 -2.09 6.51 -7.75
N VAL A 205 -2.52 6.31 -6.52
CA VAL A 205 -3.67 5.47 -6.18
C VAL A 205 -4.80 6.36 -5.66
N SER A 206 -5.80 6.60 -6.52
CA SER A 206 -6.93 7.48 -6.23
C SER A 206 -7.94 6.79 -5.29
N TYR A 207 -8.25 7.43 -4.16
CA TYR A 207 -9.33 6.98 -3.27
C TYR A 207 -10.71 7.29 -3.87
N PRO A 208 -11.00 8.51 -4.39
CA PRO A 208 -12.31 8.83 -4.96
C PRO A 208 -12.69 7.96 -6.15
N ASP A 209 -11.71 7.52 -6.95
CA ASP A 209 -11.93 6.73 -8.16
C ASP A 209 -11.71 5.22 -7.93
N ASN A 210 -11.09 4.84 -6.81
CA ASN A 210 -10.72 3.47 -6.43
C ASN A 210 -9.88 2.77 -7.51
N VAL A 211 -8.86 3.46 -8.03
CA VAL A 211 -7.96 2.97 -9.08
C VAL A 211 -6.51 3.38 -8.82
N LEU A 212 -5.57 2.55 -9.27
CA LEU A 212 -4.21 2.95 -9.57
C LEU A 212 -4.19 3.55 -10.98
N VAL A 213 -3.61 4.72 -11.13
CA VAL A 213 -3.38 5.39 -12.41
C VAL A 213 -1.89 5.45 -12.67
N THR A 214 -1.46 4.98 -13.85
CA THR A 214 -0.10 5.11 -14.35
C THR A 214 -0.13 5.90 -15.66
N LYS A 215 0.48 7.08 -15.68
CA LYS A 215 0.60 7.93 -16.86
C LYS A 215 2.02 7.87 -17.40
N LEU A 216 2.17 7.62 -18.68
CA LEU A 216 3.46 7.68 -19.37
C LEU A 216 3.41 8.74 -20.47
N THR A 217 4.49 9.52 -20.57
CA THR A 217 4.68 10.50 -21.64
C THR A 217 6.09 10.43 -22.21
N ALA A 218 6.21 10.67 -23.51
CA ALA A 218 7.47 10.82 -24.23
C ALA A 218 7.45 12.17 -24.95
N THR A 219 8.37 13.08 -24.60
CA THR A 219 8.42 14.46 -25.11
C THR A 219 9.80 14.79 -25.66
N GLY A 220 9.86 15.73 -26.57
CA GLY A 220 11.10 16.03 -27.29
C GLY A 220 11.51 14.88 -28.23
N GLY A 221 12.54 15.04 -29.02
CA GLY A 221 13.08 14.00 -29.90
C GLY A 221 12.08 13.30 -30.80
N SER A 222 12.43 12.10 -31.26
CA SER A 222 11.58 11.22 -32.08
C SER A 222 11.17 9.92 -31.36
N GLY A 223 11.55 9.79 -30.10
CA GLY A 223 11.26 8.58 -29.32
C GLY A 223 9.77 8.39 -29.09
N LYS A 224 9.37 7.12 -29.03
CA LYS A 224 8.00 6.69 -28.80
C LYS A 224 7.95 5.68 -27.66
N LEU A 225 6.79 5.61 -27.04
CA LEU A 225 6.47 4.58 -26.06
C LEU A 225 6.13 3.28 -26.82
N ASN A 226 6.95 2.25 -26.60
CA ASN A 226 6.74 0.90 -27.12
C ASN A 226 6.98 -0.08 -25.97
N PHE A 227 5.93 -0.72 -25.49
CA PHE A 227 6.02 -1.64 -24.36
C PHE A 227 4.85 -2.59 -24.27
N ASP A 228 5.03 -3.67 -23.53
CA ASP A 228 3.96 -4.59 -23.18
C ASP A 228 3.49 -4.29 -21.75
N VAL A 229 2.18 -4.34 -21.53
CA VAL A 229 1.56 -4.29 -20.19
C VAL A 229 1.10 -5.69 -19.84
N LYS A 230 1.48 -6.18 -18.66
CA LYS A 230 1.09 -7.48 -18.15
C LYS A 230 0.74 -7.39 -16.67
N VAL A 231 -0.31 -8.09 -16.25
CA VAL A 231 -0.67 -8.25 -14.83
C VAL A 231 -0.53 -9.72 -14.46
N ASN A 232 0.34 -10.01 -13.53
CA ASN A 232 0.59 -11.36 -13.05
C ASN A 232 0.25 -11.45 -11.55
N PRO A 233 -0.81 -12.16 -11.18
CA PRO A 233 -1.19 -12.36 -9.78
C PRO A 233 -0.33 -13.40 -9.06
N ASP A 234 0.74 -13.89 -9.71
CA ASP A 234 1.67 -14.80 -9.08
C ASP A 234 2.53 -14.06 -8.05
N ASN A 235 2.75 -14.73 -6.92
CA ASN A 235 3.45 -14.18 -5.77
C ASN A 235 4.95 -14.51 -5.76
N GLU A 236 5.51 -14.96 -6.87
CA GLU A 236 6.92 -15.43 -6.94
C GLU A 236 7.93 -14.39 -6.46
N LYS A 237 7.62 -13.10 -6.63
CA LYS A 237 8.48 -11.99 -6.20
C LYS A 237 7.85 -11.11 -5.12
N GLY A 238 6.76 -11.57 -4.51
CA GLY A 238 6.07 -10.84 -3.46
C GLY A 238 6.98 -10.58 -2.27
N GLY A 239 7.03 -9.33 -1.80
CA GLY A 239 7.68 -9.02 -0.54
C GLY A 239 7.00 -9.74 0.61
N GLY A 240 7.77 -10.26 1.54
CA GLY A 240 7.32 -10.68 2.85
C GLY A 240 6.76 -12.08 2.99
N SER A 241 6.48 -12.82 1.95
CA SER A 241 6.10 -14.21 2.15
C SER A 241 7.26 -15.17 1.93
N ASN A 242 7.57 -15.89 2.96
CA ASN A 242 8.71 -16.76 2.99
C ASN A 242 8.41 -18.20 2.55
N ASN A 243 7.19 -18.50 2.12
CA ASN A 243 6.84 -19.86 1.73
C ASN A 243 5.84 -19.93 0.57
N PRO A 244 6.29 -19.72 -0.68
CA PRO A 244 5.44 -19.82 -1.87
C PRO A 244 4.86 -21.21 -2.11
N GLY A 245 5.34 -22.24 -1.40
CA GLY A 245 4.81 -23.61 -1.46
C GLY A 245 3.67 -23.90 -0.50
N ALA A 246 3.32 -23.01 0.42
CA ALA A 246 2.19 -23.22 1.32
C ALA A 246 0.86 -23.10 0.57
N ASN A 247 -0.08 -23.99 0.84
CA ASN A 247 -1.40 -24.01 0.21
C ASN A 247 -2.16 -22.66 0.36
N SER A 248 -1.91 -21.94 1.45
CA SER A 248 -2.49 -20.62 1.73
C SER A 248 -2.18 -19.56 0.69
N TYR A 249 -1.06 -19.67 0.00
CA TYR A 249 -0.66 -18.71 -1.03
C TYR A 249 -1.10 -19.10 -2.43
N GLN A 250 -1.53 -20.35 -2.61
CA GLN A 250 -1.91 -20.87 -3.90
C GLN A 250 -3.25 -20.29 -4.36
N ARG A 251 -3.29 -19.92 -5.62
CA ARG A 251 -4.47 -19.39 -6.27
C ARG A 251 -4.63 -19.98 -7.66
N ASP A 252 -5.86 -20.07 -8.10
CA ASP A 252 -6.21 -20.36 -9.49
C ASP A 252 -6.72 -19.08 -10.12
N TRP A 253 -6.26 -18.76 -11.35
CA TRP A 253 -6.73 -17.57 -12.06
C TRP A 253 -6.78 -17.80 -13.55
N ASN A 254 -7.51 -16.92 -14.22
CA ASN A 254 -7.56 -16.81 -15.65
C ASN A 254 -7.32 -15.35 -16.05
N THR A 255 -6.57 -15.15 -17.12
CA THR A 255 -6.35 -13.83 -17.73
C THR A 255 -7.11 -13.76 -19.03
N LYS A 256 -7.85 -12.68 -19.25
CA LYS A 256 -8.52 -12.33 -20.50
C LYS A 256 -8.00 -10.97 -20.95
N VAL A 257 -7.77 -10.83 -22.25
CA VAL A 257 -7.40 -9.55 -22.86
C VAL A 257 -8.37 -9.25 -23.98
N ASN A 258 -8.97 -8.08 -23.94
CA ASN A 258 -9.93 -7.66 -24.96
C ASN A 258 -10.04 -6.13 -25.01
N GLY A 259 -9.88 -5.55 -26.21
CA GLY A 259 -10.08 -4.11 -26.41
C GLY A 259 -9.13 -3.21 -25.62
N GLY A 260 -7.88 -3.64 -25.43
CA GLY A 260 -6.87 -2.91 -24.63
C GLY A 260 -7.04 -3.06 -23.13
N GLU A 261 -7.85 -4.02 -22.67
CA GLU A 261 -8.11 -4.27 -21.26
C GLU A 261 -7.67 -5.69 -20.87
N ILE A 262 -6.98 -5.80 -19.72
CA ILE A 262 -6.55 -7.04 -19.11
C ILE A 262 -7.42 -7.30 -17.90
N THR A 263 -8.20 -8.37 -17.91
CA THR A 263 -8.94 -8.86 -16.75
C THR A 263 -8.24 -10.08 -16.17
N VAL A 264 -7.94 -10.05 -14.88
CA VAL A 264 -7.45 -11.21 -14.12
C VAL A 264 -8.46 -11.56 -13.04
N ALA A 265 -9.04 -12.74 -13.11
CA ALA A 265 -10.03 -13.22 -12.16
C ALA A 265 -9.63 -14.59 -11.60
N GLY A 266 -9.80 -14.79 -10.30
CA GLY A 266 -9.39 -16.02 -9.68
C GLY A 266 -9.95 -16.25 -8.28
N THR A 267 -9.44 -17.32 -7.65
CA THR A 267 -9.77 -17.69 -6.27
C THR A 267 -8.53 -18.17 -5.52
N LEU A 268 -8.49 -17.89 -4.21
CA LEU A 268 -7.53 -18.53 -3.32
C LEU A 268 -7.93 -20.00 -3.11
N LYS A 269 -6.97 -20.92 -3.17
CA LYS A 269 -7.26 -22.36 -2.96
C LYS A 269 -7.64 -22.67 -1.52
N ASP A 270 -7.09 -21.95 -0.57
CA ASP A 270 -7.32 -22.17 0.85
C ASP A 270 -8.78 -21.91 1.26
N ASN A 271 -9.31 -20.75 0.97
CA ASN A 271 -10.59 -20.28 1.49
C ASN A 271 -11.62 -19.89 0.41
N GLN A 272 -11.29 -20.14 -0.86
CA GLN A 272 -12.12 -19.82 -2.02
C GLN A 272 -12.51 -18.33 -2.14
N MET A 273 -11.69 -17.43 -1.54
CA MET A 273 -11.86 -16.00 -1.72
C MET A 273 -11.68 -15.65 -3.20
N LYS A 274 -12.68 -15.00 -3.77
CA LYS A 274 -12.59 -14.51 -5.14
C LYS A 274 -11.82 -13.21 -5.17
N PHE A 275 -11.01 -13.03 -6.21
CA PHE A 275 -10.34 -11.77 -6.52
C PHE A 275 -10.50 -11.45 -8.00
N ASN A 276 -10.48 -10.16 -8.31
CA ASN A 276 -10.54 -9.65 -9.66
C ASN A 276 -9.68 -8.39 -9.78
N SER A 277 -8.99 -8.23 -10.88
CA SER A 277 -8.43 -6.95 -11.31
C SER A 277 -8.74 -6.68 -12.77
N GLN A 278 -8.95 -5.41 -13.07
CA GLN A 278 -9.07 -4.95 -14.46
C GLN A 278 -8.10 -3.81 -14.70
N THR A 279 -7.38 -3.90 -15.80
CA THR A 279 -6.34 -2.94 -16.20
C THR A 279 -6.61 -2.49 -17.62
N LYS A 280 -7.00 -1.23 -17.80
CA LYS A 280 -7.29 -0.62 -19.10
C LYS A 280 -6.11 0.23 -19.56
N VAL A 281 -5.70 0.03 -20.80
CA VAL A 281 -4.60 0.73 -21.45
C VAL A 281 -5.16 1.68 -22.51
N ILE A 282 -4.97 2.99 -22.32
CA ILE A 282 -5.43 4.06 -23.21
C ILE A 282 -4.21 4.75 -23.78
N ALA A 283 -3.98 4.67 -25.08
CA ALA A 283 -2.82 5.22 -25.76
C ALA A 283 -3.23 6.10 -26.95
N ASP A 284 -2.41 7.12 -27.24
CA ASP A 284 -2.51 7.89 -28.49
C ASP A 284 -1.86 7.18 -29.69
N GLY A 285 -1.18 6.05 -29.45
CA GLY A 285 -0.63 5.14 -30.42
C GLY A 285 -1.52 3.93 -30.68
N THR A 286 -0.90 2.81 -31.08
CA THR A 286 -1.60 1.54 -31.34
C THR A 286 -1.56 0.65 -30.10
N THR A 287 -2.70 0.06 -29.75
CA THR A 287 -2.78 -1.05 -28.79
C THR A 287 -3.13 -2.35 -29.52
N THR A 288 -2.50 -3.45 -29.11
CA THR A 288 -2.76 -4.79 -29.65
C THR A 288 -2.92 -5.78 -28.51
N ASP A 289 -4.03 -6.51 -28.54
CA ASP A 289 -4.33 -7.55 -27.56
C ASP A 289 -3.48 -8.80 -27.84
N GLY A 290 -2.78 -9.26 -26.81
CA GLY A 290 -2.10 -10.56 -26.78
C GLY A 290 -2.90 -11.58 -25.95
N THR A 291 -2.29 -12.73 -25.66
CA THR A 291 -2.93 -13.77 -24.85
C THR A 291 -3.07 -13.35 -23.38
N ASP A 292 -2.04 -12.69 -22.82
CA ASP A 292 -1.94 -12.31 -21.42
C ASP A 292 -1.42 -10.87 -21.21
N LYS A 293 -1.40 -10.07 -22.25
CA LYS A 293 -0.83 -8.72 -22.28
C LYS A 293 -1.49 -7.82 -23.30
N VAL A 294 -1.35 -6.52 -23.11
CA VAL A 294 -1.60 -5.49 -24.10
C VAL A 294 -0.27 -4.92 -24.57
N THR A 295 -0.04 -4.90 -25.86
CA THR A 295 1.14 -4.27 -26.50
C THR A 295 0.78 -2.85 -26.92
N VAL A 296 1.56 -1.87 -26.47
CA VAL A 296 1.51 -0.47 -26.93
C VAL A 296 2.63 -0.23 -27.92
N ALA A 297 2.32 0.43 -29.04
CA ALA A 297 3.31 0.82 -30.04
C ALA A 297 3.08 2.26 -30.53
N ASN A 298 4.21 2.97 -30.78
CA ASN A 298 4.26 4.29 -31.38
C ASN A 298 3.47 5.38 -30.62
N ALA A 299 3.25 5.23 -29.31
CA ALA A 299 2.57 6.22 -28.50
C ALA A 299 3.52 7.33 -28.02
N THR A 300 2.97 8.50 -27.73
CA THR A 300 3.64 9.56 -26.98
C THR A 300 3.00 9.78 -25.61
N SER A 301 1.79 9.31 -25.43
CA SER A 301 1.00 9.43 -24.20
C SER A 301 0.19 8.16 -23.97
N VAL A 302 0.36 7.55 -22.80
CA VAL A 302 -0.40 6.38 -22.39
C VAL A 302 -0.91 6.59 -20.96
N THR A 303 -2.17 6.21 -20.73
CA THR A 303 -2.76 6.14 -19.38
C THR A 303 -3.18 4.70 -19.11
N ILE A 304 -2.70 4.12 -18.03
CA ILE A 304 -3.09 2.78 -17.56
C ILE A 304 -3.90 2.96 -16.29
N ILE A 305 -5.08 2.36 -16.24
CA ILE A 305 -6.02 2.46 -15.11
C ILE A 305 -6.28 1.04 -14.60
N THR A 306 -5.95 0.80 -13.34
CA THR A 306 -6.09 -0.52 -12.72
C THR A 306 -6.94 -0.44 -11.46
N SER A 307 -7.93 -1.31 -11.33
CA SER A 307 -8.66 -1.54 -10.09
C SER A 307 -8.56 -3.00 -9.67
N ILE A 308 -8.59 -3.23 -8.37
CA ILE A 308 -8.49 -4.57 -7.77
C ILE A 308 -9.50 -4.67 -6.63
N ALA A 309 -10.18 -5.81 -6.52
CA ALA A 309 -11.03 -6.10 -5.37
C ALA A 309 -11.15 -7.61 -5.11
N THR A 310 -11.60 -7.96 -3.91
CA THR A 310 -12.01 -9.32 -3.53
C THR A 310 -13.50 -9.36 -3.21
N ASP A 311 -14.05 -10.55 -2.97
CA ASP A 311 -15.41 -10.73 -2.44
C ASP A 311 -15.45 -10.68 -0.89
N TYR A 312 -14.44 -10.11 -0.25
CA TYR A 312 -14.43 -9.93 1.19
C TYR A 312 -15.49 -8.91 1.65
N LYS A 313 -16.09 -9.19 2.78
CA LYS A 313 -16.92 -8.26 3.55
C LYS A 313 -16.72 -8.55 5.03
N ASP A 314 -16.45 -7.52 5.82
CA ASP A 314 -16.30 -7.66 7.27
C ASP A 314 -17.68 -7.92 7.92
N GLU A 315 -18.17 -9.16 7.77
CA GLU A 315 -19.46 -9.62 8.29
C GLU A 315 -19.39 -11.09 8.70
N TYR A 316 -19.39 -11.30 10.00
CA TYR A 316 -19.44 -12.66 10.60
C TYR A 316 -20.75 -13.34 10.22
N PRO A 317 -20.79 -14.65 9.98
CA PRO A 317 -19.68 -15.61 10.05
C PRO A 317 -18.99 -15.87 8.71
N LYS A 318 -19.47 -15.30 7.61
CA LYS A 318 -19.04 -15.69 6.27
C LYS A 318 -17.82 -14.90 5.78
N TYR A 319 -17.71 -13.64 6.18
CA TYR A 319 -16.69 -12.69 5.71
C TYR A 319 -16.61 -12.59 4.18
N ARG A 320 -17.78 -12.66 3.51
CA ARG A 320 -17.93 -12.59 2.05
C ARG A 320 -19.16 -11.77 1.68
N THR A 321 -19.08 -11.05 0.56
CA THR A 321 -20.21 -10.32 -0.02
C THR A 321 -21.31 -11.26 -0.52
N GLY A 322 -20.95 -12.49 -0.89
CA GLY A 322 -21.85 -13.45 -1.52
C GLY A 322 -22.06 -13.21 -3.02
N GLU A 323 -21.39 -12.21 -3.61
CA GLU A 323 -21.47 -11.94 -5.04
C GLU A 323 -20.88 -13.09 -5.88
N SER A 324 -21.39 -13.24 -7.11
CA SER A 324 -20.81 -14.16 -8.09
C SER A 324 -19.49 -13.63 -8.64
N ALA A 325 -18.73 -14.44 -9.37
CA ALA A 325 -17.50 -13.98 -10.05
C ALA A 325 -17.82 -12.89 -11.09
N GLU A 326 -18.94 -13.01 -11.78
CA GLU A 326 -19.41 -12.04 -12.78
C GLU A 326 -19.85 -10.72 -12.13
N ALA A 327 -20.46 -10.78 -10.95
CA ALA A 327 -20.84 -9.59 -10.19
C ALA A 327 -19.60 -8.84 -9.68
N LEU A 328 -18.58 -9.56 -9.18
CA LEU A 328 -17.29 -8.99 -8.80
C LEU A 328 -16.58 -8.37 -10.02
N ASP A 329 -16.57 -9.06 -11.16
CA ASP A 329 -16.01 -8.57 -12.42
C ASP A 329 -16.69 -7.25 -12.84
N THR A 330 -18.03 -7.21 -12.83
CA THR A 330 -18.82 -6.00 -13.15
C THR A 330 -18.51 -4.86 -12.18
N ARG A 331 -18.34 -5.14 -10.89
CA ARG A 331 -18.04 -4.13 -9.89
C ARG A 331 -16.65 -3.52 -10.09
N VAL A 332 -15.65 -4.34 -10.35
CA VAL A 332 -14.27 -3.88 -10.60
C VAL A 332 -14.20 -3.10 -11.92
N GLY A 333 -14.82 -3.62 -13.00
CA GLY A 333 -14.92 -2.94 -14.30
C GLY A 333 -15.60 -1.59 -14.20
N GLY A 334 -16.63 -1.50 -13.36
CA GLY A 334 -17.33 -0.22 -13.13
C GLY A 334 -16.45 0.87 -12.50
N TYR A 335 -15.42 0.54 -11.72
CA TYR A 335 -14.42 1.52 -11.25
C TYR A 335 -13.51 1.96 -12.39
N VAL A 336 -13.00 1.01 -13.17
CA VAL A 336 -12.10 1.27 -14.30
C VAL A 336 -12.80 2.10 -15.37
N ASP A 337 -14.02 1.76 -15.75
CA ASP A 337 -14.78 2.49 -16.78
C ASP A 337 -15.13 3.93 -16.37
N LYS A 338 -15.52 4.12 -15.10
CA LYS A 338 -15.77 5.47 -14.56
C LYS A 338 -14.53 6.33 -14.52
N ALA A 339 -13.38 5.75 -14.20
CA ALA A 339 -12.11 6.44 -14.22
C ALA A 339 -11.65 6.72 -15.65
N ALA A 340 -11.79 5.74 -16.56
CA ALA A 340 -11.43 5.88 -17.98
C ALA A 340 -12.28 6.92 -18.74
N ALA A 341 -13.45 7.26 -18.25
CA ALA A 341 -14.29 8.34 -18.78
C ALA A 341 -13.78 9.75 -18.44
N LYS A 342 -12.78 9.87 -17.57
CA LYS A 342 -12.13 11.12 -17.18
C LYS A 342 -10.77 11.26 -17.86
N ASP A 343 -10.35 12.49 -18.12
CA ASP A 343 -8.97 12.74 -18.49
C ASP A 343 -8.00 12.56 -17.31
N TYR A 344 -6.72 12.45 -17.63
CA TYR A 344 -5.68 12.25 -16.62
C TYR A 344 -5.61 13.40 -15.59
N ASP A 345 -5.74 14.65 -16.05
CA ASP A 345 -5.62 15.82 -15.19
C ASP A 345 -6.77 15.87 -14.17
N THR A 346 -7.97 15.50 -14.60
CA THR A 346 -9.14 15.36 -13.71
C THR A 346 -8.93 14.26 -12.66
N LEU A 347 -8.40 13.09 -13.06
CA LEU A 347 -8.09 12.00 -12.14
C LEU A 347 -7.06 12.43 -11.10
N LYS A 348 -5.96 13.08 -11.56
CA LYS A 348 -4.89 13.56 -10.69
C LYS A 348 -5.39 14.65 -9.74
N ALA A 349 -6.17 15.61 -10.24
CA ALA A 349 -6.73 16.67 -9.41
C ALA A 349 -7.66 16.14 -8.31
N ASN A 350 -8.51 15.15 -8.63
CA ASN A 350 -9.39 14.50 -7.66
C ASN A 350 -8.58 13.79 -6.57
N HIS A 351 -7.54 13.04 -6.99
CA HIS A 351 -6.64 12.35 -6.08
C HIS A 351 -5.93 13.32 -5.13
N VAL A 352 -5.27 14.33 -5.67
CA VAL A 352 -4.51 15.32 -4.89
C VAL A 352 -5.42 16.05 -3.91
N LYS A 353 -6.59 16.50 -4.35
CA LYS A 353 -7.55 17.18 -3.50
C LYS A 353 -8.02 16.32 -2.33
N ASP A 354 -8.35 15.05 -2.57
CA ASP A 354 -8.76 14.13 -1.51
C ASP A 354 -7.63 13.86 -0.53
N TYR A 355 -6.42 13.61 -1.04
CA TYR A 355 -5.24 13.36 -0.24
C TYR A 355 -4.87 14.56 0.64
N GLN A 356 -4.79 15.75 0.08
CA GLN A 356 -4.45 16.98 0.79
C GLN A 356 -5.45 17.34 1.88
N ASN A 357 -6.72 17.04 1.70
CA ASN A 357 -7.74 17.19 2.75
C ASN A 357 -7.36 16.53 4.09
N ILE A 358 -6.50 15.52 4.05
CA ILE A 358 -6.03 14.81 5.23
C ILE A 358 -4.60 15.21 5.55
N PHE A 359 -3.74 15.18 4.57
CA PHE A 359 -2.31 15.45 4.70
C PHE A 359 -2.04 16.83 5.32
N GLU A 360 -2.73 17.87 4.87
CA GLU A 360 -2.56 19.25 5.35
C GLU A 360 -3.09 19.53 6.76
N ARG A 361 -3.69 18.51 7.43
CA ARG A 361 -4.12 18.65 8.84
C ARG A 361 -2.95 18.62 9.82
N VAL A 362 -1.80 18.14 9.39
CA VAL A 362 -0.59 18.05 10.22
C VAL A 362 0.54 18.73 9.47
N ASP A 363 1.13 19.72 10.09
CA ASP A 363 2.34 20.38 9.60
C ASP A 363 3.41 20.31 10.69
N LEU A 364 4.65 19.98 10.30
CA LEU A 364 5.80 19.92 11.20
C LEU A 364 6.95 20.71 10.61
N ASP A 365 7.15 21.92 11.11
CA ASP A 365 8.33 22.74 10.82
C ASP A 365 9.41 22.52 11.90
N LEU A 366 10.47 21.85 11.53
CA LEU A 366 11.68 21.66 12.33
C LEU A 366 12.80 22.64 11.94
N GLY A 367 12.50 23.60 11.06
CA GLY A 367 13.50 24.44 10.40
C GLY A 367 14.35 23.62 9.43
N GLN A 368 13.76 22.65 8.75
CA GLN A 368 14.37 21.84 7.72
C GLN A 368 14.69 22.71 6.49
N ILE A 369 15.72 22.29 5.77
CA ILE A 369 16.14 22.93 4.53
C ILE A 369 16.17 21.86 3.44
N PRO A 370 15.61 22.10 2.25
CA PRO A 370 15.71 21.18 1.13
C PRO A 370 17.14 20.76 0.84
N SER A 371 17.34 19.51 0.44
CA SER A 371 18.64 18.95 0.14
C SER A 371 18.71 18.47 -1.32
N ASP A 372 19.85 18.63 -1.95
CA ASP A 372 20.19 18.07 -3.25
C ASP A 372 20.64 16.59 -3.17
N LYS A 373 20.74 16.03 -1.95
CA LYS A 373 21.10 14.62 -1.76
C LYS A 373 19.89 13.71 -1.93
N THR A 374 20.16 12.54 -2.47
CA THR A 374 19.18 11.45 -2.54
C THR A 374 18.75 10.98 -1.14
N THR A 375 17.56 10.42 -1.03
CA THR A 375 17.01 9.96 0.25
C THR A 375 17.87 8.89 0.92
N ASP A 376 18.45 7.98 0.15
CA ASP A 376 19.36 6.96 0.66
C ASP A 376 20.69 7.56 1.16
N ALA A 377 21.24 8.57 0.47
CA ALA A 377 22.43 9.30 0.91
C ALA A 377 22.18 10.03 2.24
N LEU A 378 21.01 10.69 2.39
CA LEU A 378 20.60 11.29 3.66
C LEU A 378 20.50 10.25 4.79
N LEU A 379 19.91 9.09 4.51
CA LEU A 379 19.79 8.00 5.46
C LEU A 379 21.16 7.41 5.85
N GLN A 380 22.09 7.29 4.91
CA GLN A 380 23.46 6.86 5.18
C GLN A 380 24.19 7.83 6.08
N HIS A 381 24.11 9.16 5.82
CA HIS A 381 24.69 10.20 6.68
C HIS A 381 24.12 10.14 8.10
N TYR A 382 22.81 9.93 8.22
CA TYR A 382 22.15 9.79 9.51
C TYR A 382 22.69 8.58 10.29
N LYS A 383 22.75 7.40 9.66
CA LYS A 383 23.25 6.15 10.27
C LYS A 383 24.73 6.25 10.65
N ALA A 384 25.55 6.93 9.85
CA ALA A 384 26.96 7.13 10.11
C ALA A 384 27.26 8.18 11.19
N GLY A 385 26.25 8.91 11.68
CA GLY A 385 26.40 10.02 12.61
C GLY A 385 27.06 11.25 12.00
N THR A 386 27.15 11.32 10.67
CA THR A 386 27.78 12.44 9.92
C THR A 386 26.75 13.44 9.38
N ALA A 387 25.46 13.19 9.59
CA ALA A 387 24.40 14.09 9.15
C ALA A 387 24.53 15.46 9.83
N THR A 388 24.41 16.51 9.02
CA THR A 388 24.29 17.89 9.50
C THR A 388 22.98 18.09 10.25
N GLU A 389 22.86 19.19 10.97
CA GLU A 389 21.59 19.52 11.66
C GLU A 389 20.43 19.70 10.66
N ALA A 390 20.68 20.34 9.52
CA ALA A 390 19.68 20.51 8.46
C ALA A 390 19.23 19.16 7.89
N GLU A 391 20.14 18.23 7.62
CA GLU A 391 19.83 16.88 7.14
C GLU A 391 19.04 16.05 8.18
N ARG A 392 19.36 16.20 9.48
CA ARG A 392 18.58 15.54 10.56
C ARG A 392 17.15 16.06 10.62
N ARG A 393 16.95 17.37 10.50
CA ARG A 393 15.64 18.00 10.48
C ARG A 393 14.82 17.57 9.27
N LEU A 394 15.43 17.56 8.08
CA LEU A 394 14.80 17.11 6.84
C LEU A 394 14.37 15.64 6.94
N SER A 395 15.24 14.76 7.46
CA SER A 395 14.89 13.35 7.67
C SER A 395 13.74 13.18 8.67
N GLY A 396 13.67 14.02 9.70
CA GLY A 396 12.58 14.04 10.67
C GLY A 396 11.26 14.50 10.06
N SER A 397 11.26 15.54 9.22
CA SER A 397 10.06 16.03 8.53
C SER A 397 9.52 15.00 7.51
N HIS A 398 10.38 14.22 6.86
CA HIS A 398 9.96 13.13 5.96
C HIS A 398 9.33 11.95 6.71
N ALA A 399 9.74 11.68 7.94
CA ALA A 399 9.23 10.56 8.71
C ALA A 399 7.75 10.75 9.11
N VAL A 400 7.36 11.98 9.48
CA VAL A 400 6.00 12.29 9.95
C VAL A 400 4.94 12.04 8.87
N PRO A 401 5.08 12.50 7.61
CA PRO A 401 4.12 12.19 6.57
C PRO A 401 3.98 10.69 6.29
N VAL A 402 5.08 9.93 6.32
CA VAL A 402 5.04 8.47 6.11
C VAL A 402 4.26 7.78 7.22
N TRP A 403 4.39 8.24 8.47
CA TRP A 403 3.58 7.74 9.59
C TRP A 403 2.12 8.21 9.51
N SER A 404 1.85 9.43 9.03
CA SER A 404 0.49 9.93 8.85
C SER A 404 -0.26 9.28 7.69
N LEU A 405 0.46 8.72 6.70
CA LEU A 405 -0.11 7.87 5.66
C LEU A 405 -0.60 6.51 6.19
N SER A 406 -0.19 6.13 7.41
CA SER A 406 -0.74 5.00 8.17
C SER A 406 -2.04 5.34 8.89
N ASP A 407 -2.77 6.37 8.45
CA ASP A 407 -4.08 6.77 8.95
C ASP A 407 -5.06 5.57 9.00
N ASP A 408 -6.06 5.67 9.87
CA ASP A 408 -7.14 4.70 10.11
C ASP A 408 -7.82 4.15 8.84
N ARG A 409 -7.57 4.77 7.69
CA ARG A 409 -7.96 4.28 6.36
C ARG A 409 -7.04 3.20 5.78
N ILE A 410 -5.83 3.03 6.31
CA ILE A 410 -4.85 2.02 5.87
C ILE A 410 -4.95 0.79 6.78
N PHE A 411 -5.35 0.97 8.04
CA PHE A 411 -5.61 -0.11 8.98
C PHE A 411 -6.99 0.13 9.62
N PRO A 412 -8.02 -0.66 9.27
CA PRO A 412 -9.31 -0.62 9.95
C PRO A 412 -9.21 -1.13 11.39
#